data_ed110cc09b1395effedb374b2d74a950
#
_entry.id   ed110cc09b1395effedb374b2d74a950
#
_cell.length_a   1.000
_cell.length_b   1.000
_cell.length_c   1.000
_cell.angle_alpha   90.00
_cell.angle_beta   90.00
_cell.angle_gamma   90.00
#
_symmetry.space_group_name_H-M   'P 1'
#
loop_
_entity.id
_entity.type
_entity.pdbx_description
1 polymer ?
#
loop_
_entity_poly.entity_id
_entity_poly.type
_entity_poly.pdbx_seq_one_letter_code
_entity_poly.pdbx_strand_id
1 'polypeptide(L)'
;PFYAESGGQAGDSGELRNASTRVVVDDTTKVLADVSGHHGHVVEGSVKVGDVFTARVDAERRQKTVRNHSATHLMHKALREVLGSHVQQKGSLVTAERTRFDFAHNAPMTAEEIREVETLVNAEILANAAANAQVMKLDDAQKSGAMMLFGEKYGESVRVLSIGSSKELCGGTHVKATGDIGLFKIVAEGGVAAGIRRVEAVTGDNALAYLQSLETAVHGMAQTLKAAPGELGSRLQAVLDQVKQLEKELAATKSKLASSQGDELMAQAVDVKGLKVLAAKLEGADAKTLRETLDKLKDKLKSAAIVLAAVDGDKVQLAAGVTADAMGKVKAGELVNFVASQVGGKGGGKPDMAMAGGTQPAA
;
A
#
# COMPACT_ATOMS: atom_id res chain seq x y z
N PRO A 1 -29.34 26.20 -12.05
CA PRO A 1 -29.47 25.06 -11.14
C PRO A 1 -28.18 24.29 -10.95
N PHE A 2 -27.21 24.35 -11.93
CA PHE A 2 -25.91 23.73 -11.81
C PHE A 2 -25.01 24.49 -10.86
N TYR A 3 -24.35 23.79 -9.94
CA TYR A 3 -23.29 24.32 -9.10
C TYR A 3 -22.00 24.40 -9.93
N ALA A 4 -21.42 25.57 -10.03
CA ALA A 4 -20.12 25.75 -10.67
C ALA A 4 -19.00 25.50 -9.65
N GLU A 5 -17.96 24.76 -10.07
CA GLU A 5 -16.82 24.43 -9.22
C GLU A 5 -16.34 25.61 -8.40
N SER A 6 -16.30 25.45 -7.09
CA SER A 6 -15.86 26.48 -6.15
C SER A 6 -15.58 25.90 -4.77
N GLY A 7 -14.62 26.48 -4.03
CA GLY A 7 -14.35 26.10 -2.63
C GLY A 7 -13.96 24.64 -2.44
N GLY A 8 -13.39 24.00 -3.46
CA GLY A 8 -13.02 22.58 -3.46
C GLY A 8 -14.16 21.61 -3.81
N GLN A 9 -15.41 22.07 -3.96
CA GLN A 9 -16.49 21.22 -4.46
C GLN A 9 -16.49 21.22 -5.99
N ALA A 10 -16.47 20.03 -6.59
CA ALA A 10 -16.59 19.82 -8.03
C ALA A 10 -17.88 20.36 -8.61
N GLY A 11 -17.84 20.76 -9.87
CA GLY A 11 -18.98 21.22 -10.62
C GLY A 11 -20.02 20.12 -10.86
N ASP A 12 -21.25 20.54 -11.11
CA ASP A 12 -22.31 19.61 -11.46
C ASP A 12 -22.25 19.19 -12.91
N SER A 13 -22.69 17.97 -13.15
CA SER A 13 -23.03 17.43 -14.46
C SER A 13 -24.54 17.27 -14.63
N GLY A 14 -24.98 17.00 -15.86
CA GLY A 14 -26.39 16.79 -16.16
C GLY A 14 -26.74 17.03 -17.62
N GLU A 15 -27.92 17.57 -17.89
CA GLU A 15 -28.37 17.86 -19.25
C GLU A 15 -29.15 19.18 -19.37
N LEU A 16 -29.03 19.81 -20.53
CA LEU A 16 -29.89 20.91 -20.97
C LEU A 16 -30.75 20.37 -22.11
N ARG A 17 -32.07 20.55 -22.01
CA ARG A 17 -33.01 20.01 -22.98
C ARG A 17 -34.12 20.97 -23.33
N ASN A 18 -34.49 20.99 -24.62
CA ASN A 18 -35.73 21.57 -25.12
C ASN A 18 -36.40 20.59 -26.09
N ALA A 19 -37.41 21.05 -26.85
CA ALA A 19 -38.21 20.19 -27.74
C ALA A 19 -37.37 19.52 -28.86
N SER A 20 -36.25 20.13 -29.29
CA SER A 20 -35.49 19.69 -30.47
C SER A 20 -33.96 19.48 -30.17
N THR A 21 -33.53 19.83 -28.99
CA THR A 21 -32.09 19.84 -28.69
C THR A 21 -31.83 19.22 -27.33
N ARG A 22 -30.77 18.38 -27.26
CA ARG A 22 -30.23 17.80 -26.03
C ARG A 22 -28.73 18.06 -25.96
N VAL A 23 -28.30 18.65 -24.86
CA VAL A 23 -26.91 18.89 -24.54
C VAL A 23 -26.57 18.14 -23.26
N VAL A 24 -25.51 17.34 -23.27
CA VAL A 24 -24.96 16.72 -22.07
C VAL A 24 -23.97 17.71 -21.48
N VAL A 25 -24.09 17.99 -20.18
CA VAL A 25 -23.16 18.81 -19.39
C VAL A 25 -22.30 17.86 -18.58
N ASP A 26 -21.02 17.82 -18.91
CA ASP A 26 -20.04 16.95 -18.24
C ASP A 26 -19.46 17.60 -16.98
N ASP A 27 -19.34 18.95 -16.98
CA ASP A 27 -18.84 19.74 -15.87
C ASP A 27 -19.35 21.19 -15.90
N THR A 28 -19.33 21.84 -14.76
CA THR A 28 -19.71 23.26 -14.62
C THR A 28 -18.64 24.02 -13.84
N THR A 29 -18.05 25.02 -14.45
CA THR A 29 -16.98 25.86 -13.86
C THR A 29 -17.35 27.31 -13.78
N LYS A 30 -16.67 28.09 -12.94
CA LYS A 30 -16.80 29.56 -12.93
C LYS A 30 -15.91 30.16 -14.01
N VAL A 31 -16.50 30.82 -14.98
CA VAL A 31 -15.78 31.60 -16.02
C VAL A 31 -15.49 33.01 -15.52
N LEU A 32 -16.48 33.64 -14.88
CA LEU A 32 -16.38 34.92 -14.16
C LEU A 32 -17.14 34.79 -12.83
N ALA A 33 -17.06 35.79 -11.98
CA ALA A 33 -17.73 35.80 -10.66
C ALA A 33 -19.22 35.39 -10.73
N ASP A 34 -19.94 35.92 -11.73
CA ASP A 34 -21.37 35.70 -11.90
C ASP A 34 -21.70 34.89 -13.18
N VAL A 35 -20.70 34.30 -13.85
CA VAL A 35 -20.90 33.56 -15.09
C VAL A 35 -20.40 32.13 -14.90
N SER A 36 -21.33 31.17 -15.01
CA SER A 36 -21.02 29.75 -15.01
C SER A 36 -20.91 29.23 -16.44
N GLY A 37 -19.81 28.52 -16.73
CA GLY A 37 -19.58 27.80 -17.97
C GLY A 37 -20.01 26.34 -17.84
N HIS A 38 -20.89 25.90 -18.71
CA HIS A 38 -21.30 24.50 -18.81
C HIS A 38 -20.46 23.83 -19.90
N HIS A 39 -19.54 22.96 -19.52
CA HIS A 39 -18.71 22.17 -20.43
C HIS A 39 -19.45 20.88 -20.82
N GLY A 40 -19.53 20.61 -22.12
CA GLY A 40 -20.27 19.44 -22.58
C GLY A 40 -20.40 19.40 -24.11
N HIS A 41 -21.31 18.59 -24.59
CA HIS A 41 -21.49 18.37 -26.03
C HIS A 41 -22.97 18.25 -26.41
N VAL A 42 -23.27 18.67 -27.64
CA VAL A 42 -24.63 18.54 -28.23
C VAL A 42 -24.80 17.10 -28.71
N VAL A 43 -25.76 16.36 -28.15
CA VAL A 43 -26.12 15.00 -28.55
C VAL A 43 -27.15 14.98 -29.66
N GLU A 44 -28.10 15.94 -29.60
CA GLU A 44 -29.21 16.06 -30.55
C GLU A 44 -29.52 17.53 -30.82
N GLY A 45 -29.80 17.84 -32.10
CA GLY A 45 -30.19 19.19 -32.52
C GLY A 45 -29.01 20.17 -32.63
N SER A 46 -29.27 21.44 -32.36
CA SER A 46 -28.26 22.53 -32.38
C SER A 46 -28.59 23.57 -31.33
N VAL A 47 -27.56 24.28 -30.86
CA VAL A 47 -27.67 25.37 -29.86
C VAL A 47 -27.46 26.72 -30.53
N LYS A 48 -28.29 27.69 -30.23
CA LYS A 48 -28.20 29.06 -30.70
C LYS A 48 -28.36 30.02 -29.50
N VAL A 49 -27.74 31.21 -29.63
CA VAL A 49 -27.95 32.28 -28.66
C VAL A 49 -29.44 32.65 -28.60
N GLY A 50 -29.95 32.70 -27.40
CA GLY A 50 -31.39 32.96 -27.15
C GLY A 50 -32.25 31.72 -26.98
N ASP A 51 -31.72 30.51 -27.23
CA ASP A 51 -32.47 29.28 -26.98
C ASP A 51 -32.73 29.10 -25.46
N VAL A 52 -33.96 28.61 -25.17
CA VAL A 52 -34.35 28.31 -23.79
C VAL A 52 -34.31 26.81 -23.58
N PHE A 53 -33.67 26.43 -22.47
CA PHE A 53 -33.49 25.02 -22.08
C PHE A 53 -34.04 24.77 -20.68
N THR A 54 -34.62 23.59 -20.48
CA THR A 54 -34.77 23.02 -19.14
C THR A 54 -33.46 22.42 -18.71
N ALA A 55 -32.94 22.91 -17.58
CA ALA A 55 -31.70 22.44 -17.00
C ALA A 55 -31.96 21.35 -15.95
N ARG A 56 -31.38 20.17 -16.13
CA ARG A 56 -31.54 19.02 -15.26
C ARG A 56 -30.17 18.55 -14.76
N VAL A 57 -29.92 18.76 -13.49
CA VAL A 57 -28.70 18.29 -12.82
C VAL A 57 -28.80 16.78 -12.62
N ASP A 58 -27.66 16.07 -12.75
CA ASP A 58 -27.53 14.69 -12.31
C ASP A 58 -27.75 14.62 -10.79
N ALA A 59 -28.94 14.22 -10.41
CA ALA A 59 -29.37 14.22 -9.02
C ALA A 59 -28.61 13.20 -8.17
N GLU A 60 -28.25 12.05 -8.73
CA GLU A 60 -27.50 11.03 -8.00
C GLU A 60 -26.08 11.49 -7.70
N ARG A 61 -25.37 11.98 -8.72
CA ARG A 61 -24.03 12.53 -8.57
C ARG A 61 -24.02 13.71 -7.59
N ARG A 62 -24.99 14.64 -7.73
CA ARG A 62 -25.16 15.78 -6.83
C ARG A 62 -25.35 15.32 -5.39
N GLN A 63 -26.19 14.33 -5.11
CA GLN A 63 -26.44 13.84 -3.75
C GLN A 63 -25.18 13.24 -3.12
N LYS A 64 -24.41 12.47 -3.87
CA LYS A 64 -23.10 11.93 -3.39
C LYS A 64 -22.13 13.06 -3.04
N THR A 65 -22.00 14.07 -3.90
CA THR A 65 -21.16 15.26 -3.66
C THR A 65 -21.62 16.03 -2.42
N VAL A 66 -22.92 16.23 -2.27
CA VAL A 66 -23.53 16.93 -1.12
C VAL A 66 -23.23 16.23 0.20
N ARG A 67 -23.32 14.88 0.24
CA ARG A 67 -22.97 14.06 1.42
C ARG A 67 -21.51 14.22 1.77
N ASN A 68 -20.60 14.08 0.81
CA ASN A 68 -19.17 14.23 0.99
C ASN A 68 -18.80 15.64 1.47
N HIS A 69 -19.43 16.68 0.91
CA HIS A 69 -19.18 18.06 1.33
C HIS A 69 -19.63 18.31 2.78
N SER A 70 -20.81 17.83 3.11
CA SER A 70 -21.35 17.96 4.46
C SER A 70 -20.50 17.24 5.50
N ALA A 71 -20.04 16.02 5.18
CA ALA A 71 -19.14 15.26 6.02
C ALA A 71 -17.78 15.95 6.21
N THR A 72 -17.30 16.70 5.20
CA THR A 72 -16.03 17.43 5.30
C THR A 72 -16.04 18.44 6.44
N HIS A 73 -17.15 19.15 6.66
CA HIS A 73 -17.29 20.09 7.78
C HIS A 73 -17.27 19.40 9.15
N LEU A 74 -17.97 18.28 9.27
CA LEU A 74 -17.97 17.47 10.52
C LEU A 74 -16.58 16.88 10.77
N MET A 75 -15.93 16.37 9.73
CA MET A 75 -14.57 15.84 9.80
C MET A 75 -13.55 16.92 10.19
N HIS A 76 -13.62 18.11 9.58
CA HIS A 76 -12.73 19.22 9.94
C HIS A 76 -12.85 19.56 11.44
N LYS A 77 -14.08 19.65 11.95
CA LYS A 77 -14.30 19.89 13.37
C LYS A 77 -13.74 18.75 14.23
N ALA A 78 -14.03 17.50 13.89
CA ALA A 78 -13.52 16.31 14.61
C ALA A 78 -11.98 16.27 14.63
N LEU A 79 -11.33 16.53 13.48
CA LEU A 79 -9.87 16.62 13.39
C LEU A 79 -9.30 17.68 14.35
N ARG A 80 -9.98 18.84 14.49
CA ARG A 80 -9.56 19.88 15.45
C ARG A 80 -9.78 19.47 16.90
N GLU A 81 -10.79 18.70 17.19
CA GLU A 81 -11.04 18.16 18.55
C GLU A 81 -10.00 17.11 18.95
N VAL A 82 -9.68 16.20 18.05
CA VAL A 82 -8.76 15.09 18.31
C VAL A 82 -7.30 15.51 18.26
N LEU A 83 -6.91 16.27 17.23
CA LEU A 83 -5.51 16.61 16.97
C LEU A 83 -5.10 17.98 17.54
N GLY A 84 -6.09 18.84 17.81
CA GLY A 84 -5.86 20.18 18.36
C GLY A 84 -6.25 21.33 17.44
N SER A 85 -6.38 22.53 18.03
CA SER A 85 -6.85 23.73 17.34
C SER A 85 -5.94 24.28 16.24
N HIS A 86 -4.69 23.77 16.13
CA HIS A 86 -3.74 24.11 15.06
C HIS A 86 -4.14 23.52 13.71
N VAL A 87 -5.02 22.52 13.67
CA VAL A 87 -5.57 21.96 12.44
C VAL A 87 -6.30 23.05 11.66
N GLN A 88 -5.78 23.40 10.49
CA GLN A 88 -6.32 24.36 9.57
C GLN A 88 -6.36 23.77 8.18
N GLN A 89 -7.43 24.00 7.44
CA GLN A 89 -7.54 23.57 6.05
C GLN A 89 -6.43 24.22 5.21
N LYS A 90 -5.75 23.40 4.39
CA LYS A 90 -4.75 23.80 3.39
C LYS A 90 -5.20 23.47 1.96
N GLY A 91 -6.17 22.58 1.81
CA GLY A 91 -6.80 22.24 0.56
C GLY A 91 -8.01 21.36 0.79
N SER A 92 -8.93 21.36 -0.15
CA SER A 92 -10.10 20.49 -0.14
C SER A 92 -10.46 20.11 -1.57
N LEU A 93 -10.92 18.87 -1.77
CA LEU A 93 -11.55 18.42 -3.00
C LEU A 93 -12.73 17.52 -2.61
N VAL A 94 -13.91 17.89 -3.08
CA VAL A 94 -15.15 17.18 -2.82
C VAL A 94 -15.78 16.78 -4.15
N THR A 95 -15.87 15.48 -4.39
CA THR A 95 -16.48 14.88 -5.58
C THR A 95 -17.62 13.93 -5.17
N ALA A 96 -18.28 13.31 -6.13
CA ALA A 96 -19.27 12.29 -5.86
C ALA A 96 -18.64 11.01 -5.27
N GLU A 97 -17.39 10.74 -5.60
CA GLU A 97 -16.68 9.52 -5.21
C GLU A 97 -16.15 9.60 -3.78
N ARG A 98 -15.59 10.78 -3.40
CA ARG A 98 -14.93 10.98 -2.10
C ARG A 98 -14.75 12.45 -1.75
N THR A 99 -14.40 12.68 -0.49
CA THR A 99 -13.80 13.94 -0.04
C THR A 99 -12.31 13.75 0.24
N ARG A 100 -11.52 14.77 -0.07
CA ARG A 100 -10.10 14.90 0.26
C ARG A 100 -9.89 16.19 1.02
N PHE A 101 -9.25 16.10 2.15
CA PHE A 101 -9.00 17.25 3.02
C PHE A 101 -7.53 17.31 3.43
N ASP A 102 -6.87 18.39 3.03
CA ASP A 102 -5.48 18.66 3.36
C ASP A 102 -5.43 19.67 4.51
N PHE A 103 -4.67 19.37 5.55
CA PHE A 103 -4.65 20.18 6.77
C PHE A 103 -3.26 20.29 7.40
N ALA A 104 -3.05 21.35 8.19
CA ALA A 104 -1.81 21.57 8.92
C ALA A 104 -1.70 20.60 10.09
N HIS A 105 -0.72 19.68 10.03
CA HIS A 105 -0.35 18.79 11.12
C HIS A 105 1.01 18.15 10.85
N ASN A 106 1.84 17.99 11.90
CA ASN A 106 3.25 17.62 11.74
C ASN A 106 3.53 16.12 11.82
N ALA A 107 2.61 15.32 12.35
CA ALA A 107 2.79 13.88 12.56
C ALA A 107 1.76 13.06 11.78
N PRO A 108 2.05 11.79 11.38
CA PRO A 108 1.04 10.85 10.94
C PRO A 108 -0.04 10.65 12.00
N MET A 109 -1.31 10.55 11.57
CA MET A 109 -2.37 10.17 12.50
C MET A 109 -2.23 8.71 12.91
N THR A 110 -2.44 8.44 14.18
CA THR A 110 -2.52 7.07 14.70
C THR A 110 -3.83 6.40 14.29
N ALA A 111 -3.87 5.07 14.35
CA ALA A 111 -5.11 4.33 14.09
C ALA A 111 -6.21 4.66 15.12
N GLU A 112 -5.82 5.02 16.34
CA GLU A 112 -6.71 5.48 17.42
C GLU A 112 -7.33 6.82 17.07
N GLU A 113 -6.54 7.81 16.69
CA GLU A 113 -7.01 9.15 16.29
C GLU A 113 -7.94 9.09 15.08
N ILE A 114 -7.62 8.24 14.08
CA ILE A 114 -8.51 8.02 12.92
C ILE A 114 -9.86 7.45 13.39
N ARG A 115 -9.87 6.43 14.26
CA ARG A 115 -11.11 5.86 14.80
C ARG A 115 -11.90 6.86 15.62
N GLU A 116 -11.24 7.71 16.40
CA GLU A 116 -11.90 8.73 17.19
C GLU A 116 -12.57 9.79 16.31
N VAL A 117 -11.89 10.27 15.27
CA VAL A 117 -12.48 11.17 14.26
C VAL A 117 -13.69 10.53 13.59
N GLU A 118 -13.59 9.27 13.16
CA GLU A 118 -14.72 8.55 12.57
C GLU A 118 -15.90 8.41 13.54
N THR A 119 -15.61 8.13 14.80
CA THR A 119 -16.63 8.00 15.84
C THR A 119 -17.36 9.31 16.07
N LEU A 120 -16.65 10.43 16.19
CA LEU A 120 -17.24 11.76 16.35
C LEU A 120 -18.11 12.15 15.17
N VAL A 121 -17.61 11.97 13.93
CA VAL A 121 -18.37 12.29 12.72
C VAL A 121 -19.63 11.43 12.61
N ASN A 122 -19.54 10.13 12.84
CA ASN A 122 -20.71 9.25 12.77
C ASN A 122 -21.71 9.50 13.90
N ALA A 123 -21.26 9.94 15.10
CA ALA A 123 -22.16 10.36 16.16
C ALA A 123 -22.99 11.58 15.75
N GLU A 124 -22.38 12.58 15.10
CA GLU A 124 -23.09 13.74 14.55
C GLU A 124 -24.08 13.35 13.45
N ILE A 125 -23.72 12.37 12.60
CA ILE A 125 -24.60 11.81 11.56
C ILE A 125 -25.81 11.13 12.20
N LEU A 126 -25.59 10.30 13.20
CA LEU A 126 -26.67 9.59 13.91
C LEU A 126 -27.58 10.52 14.69
N ALA A 127 -27.09 11.67 15.15
CA ALA A 127 -27.91 12.69 15.82
C ALA A 127 -28.95 13.32 14.90
N ASN A 128 -28.79 13.20 13.59
CA ASN A 128 -29.71 13.69 12.56
C ASN A 128 -30.16 15.15 12.76
N ALA A 129 -29.19 16.00 13.10
CA ALA A 129 -29.44 17.43 13.32
C ALA A 129 -29.72 18.16 12.00
N ALA A 130 -30.66 19.10 12.01
CA ALA A 130 -30.97 19.92 10.83
C ALA A 130 -29.77 20.79 10.44
N ALA A 131 -29.43 20.83 9.14
CA ALA A 131 -28.46 21.75 8.59
C ALA A 131 -29.13 23.08 8.22
N ASN A 132 -28.52 24.19 8.63
CA ASN A 132 -29.04 25.52 8.43
C ASN A 132 -28.01 26.43 7.75
N ALA A 133 -28.43 27.15 6.73
CA ALA A 133 -27.57 28.08 6.04
C ALA A 133 -28.22 29.47 6.00
N GLN A 134 -27.47 30.47 6.45
CA GLN A 134 -27.95 31.87 6.52
C GLN A 134 -26.96 32.79 5.81
N VAL A 135 -27.48 33.73 5.05
CA VAL A 135 -26.68 34.83 4.46
C VAL A 135 -26.70 36.00 5.41
N MET A 136 -25.51 36.50 5.77
CA MET A 136 -25.38 37.62 6.69
C MET A 136 -24.13 38.45 6.35
N LYS A 137 -24.00 39.64 6.97
CA LYS A 137 -22.78 40.42 6.83
C LYS A 137 -21.56 39.70 7.41
N LEU A 138 -20.39 39.95 6.85
CA LEU A 138 -19.15 39.30 7.29
C LEU A 138 -18.87 39.55 8.79
N ASP A 139 -19.08 40.80 9.26
CA ASP A 139 -18.89 41.17 10.68
C ASP A 139 -19.83 40.35 11.62
N ASP A 140 -21.06 40.12 11.19
CA ASP A 140 -22.04 39.36 11.97
C ASP A 140 -21.68 37.85 11.97
N ALA A 141 -21.17 37.34 10.85
CA ALA A 141 -20.67 36.00 10.75
C ALA A 141 -19.48 35.75 11.72
N GLN A 142 -18.53 36.67 11.78
CA GLN A 142 -17.42 36.67 12.73
C GLN A 142 -17.90 36.64 14.17
N LYS A 143 -18.81 37.57 14.54
CA LYS A 143 -19.39 37.61 15.89
C LYS A 143 -20.17 36.36 16.25
N SER A 144 -20.72 35.67 15.26
CA SER A 144 -21.47 34.41 15.47
C SER A 144 -20.60 33.21 15.79
N GLY A 145 -19.27 33.35 15.78
CA GLY A 145 -18.31 32.28 15.99
C GLY A 145 -18.15 31.33 14.81
N ALA A 146 -18.60 31.73 13.61
CA ALA A 146 -18.42 30.92 12.41
C ALA A 146 -16.93 30.84 12.03
N MET A 147 -16.45 29.65 11.76
CA MET A 147 -15.08 29.42 11.31
C MET A 147 -14.89 29.94 9.90
N MET A 148 -13.79 30.65 9.69
CA MET A 148 -13.39 31.22 8.41
C MET A 148 -12.12 30.52 7.93
N LEU A 149 -12.03 30.22 6.65
CA LEU A 149 -10.82 29.66 6.07
C LEU A 149 -9.75 30.76 5.94
N PHE A 150 -8.56 30.45 6.38
CA PHE A 150 -7.44 31.41 6.32
C PHE A 150 -6.98 31.61 4.87
N GLY A 151 -6.87 32.90 4.47
CA GLY A 151 -6.37 33.28 3.14
C GLY A 151 -7.45 33.42 2.06
N GLU A 152 -8.73 33.13 2.35
CA GLU A 152 -9.82 33.38 1.43
C GLU A 152 -10.28 34.85 1.51
N LYS A 153 -10.65 35.42 0.36
CA LYS A 153 -11.24 36.74 0.26
C LYS A 153 -12.76 36.64 0.31
N TYR A 154 -13.36 37.15 1.36
CA TYR A 154 -14.80 37.19 1.53
C TYR A 154 -15.37 38.55 1.11
N GLY A 155 -16.56 38.52 0.49
CA GLY A 155 -17.33 39.73 0.21
C GLY A 155 -17.99 40.27 1.47
N GLU A 156 -18.72 41.39 1.32
CA GLU A 156 -19.48 42.02 2.43
C GLU A 156 -20.58 41.12 3.00
N SER A 157 -21.11 40.23 2.16
CA SER A 157 -22.16 39.25 2.50
C SER A 157 -21.63 37.84 2.30
N VAL A 158 -21.78 36.97 3.32
CA VAL A 158 -21.27 35.61 3.36
C VAL A 158 -22.39 34.64 3.76
N ARG A 159 -22.26 33.38 3.30
CA ARG A 159 -23.17 32.31 3.69
C ARG A 159 -22.53 31.52 4.83
N VAL A 160 -23.19 31.52 6.00
CA VAL A 160 -22.81 30.75 7.17
C VAL A 160 -23.61 29.46 7.18
N LEU A 161 -22.92 28.34 7.18
CA LEU A 161 -23.49 26.99 7.33
C LEU A 161 -23.36 26.55 8.78
N SER A 162 -24.45 26.11 9.39
CA SER A 162 -24.46 25.36 10.63
C SER A 162 -24.91 23.93 10.33
N ILE A 163 -24.06 22.94 10.62
CA ILE A 163 -24.34 21.52 10.39
C ILE A 163 -23.82 20.70 11.55
N GLY A 164 -24.73 20.01 12.28
CA GLY A 164 -24.40 19.41 13.56
C GLY A 164 -23.76 20.46 14.48
N SER A 165 -22.60 20.13 15.02
CA SER A 165 -21.84 21.03 15.90
C SER A 165 -20.84 21.94 15.11
N SER A 166 -20.71 21.80 13.79
CA SER A 166 -19.87 22.67 12.95
C SER A 166 -20.61 23.93 12.50
N LYS A 167 -19.91 25.07 12.51
CA LYS A 167 -20.40 26.36 12.00
C LYS A 167 -19.31 27.04 11.22
N GLU A 168 -19.46 27.12 9.89
CA GLU A 168 -18.41 27.57 8.97
C GLU A 168 -18.96 28.44 7.84
N LEU A 169 -18.11 29.29 7.27
CA LEU A 169 -18.44 30.01 6.03
C LEU A 169 -18.32 29.03 4.86
N CYS A 170 -19.46 28.74 4.20
CA CYS A 170 -19.46 27.84 3.04
C CYS A 170 -20.54 28.17 2.03
N GLY A 171 -20.14 28.33 0.75
CA GLY A 171 -21.03 28.57 -0.39
C GLY A 171 -21.47 27.29 -1.12
N GLY A 172 -21.02 26.14 -0.70
CA GLY A 172 -21.28 24.84 -1.36
C GLY A 172 -22.68 24.28 -1.14
N THR A 173 -22.91 23.10 -1.67
CA THR A 173 -24.18 22.36 -1.52
C THR A 173 -24.09 21.36 -0.38
N HIS A 174 -25.14 21.31 0.46
CA HIS A 174 -25.14 20.48 1.68
C HIS A 174 -26.45 19.72 1.85
N VAL A 175 -26.39 18.69 2.69
CA VAL A 175 -27.57 17.93 3.14
C VAL A 175 -28.53 18.80 3.93
N LYS A 176 -29.79 18.35 4.08
CA LYS A 176 -30.80 19.04 4.90
C LYS A 176 -30.67 18.69 6.38
N ALA A 177 -30.22 17.46 6.68
CA ALA A 177 -29.93 17.01 8.03
C ALA A 177 -28.67 16.12 8.01
N THR A 178 -27.94 16.03 9.14
CA THR A 178 -26.69 15.26 9.21
C THR A 178 -26.91 13.78 8.91
N GLY A 179 -28.07 13.21 9.23
CA GLY A 179 -28.44 11.83 8.89
C GLY A 179 -28.48 11.52 7.39
N ASP A 180 -28.71 12.51 6.52
CA ASP A 180 -28.70 12.34 5.07
C ASP A 180 -27.31 11.97 4.53
N ILE A 181 -26.24 12.19 5.30
CA ILE A 181 -24.85 11.83 4.95
C ILE A 181 -24.72 10.31 4.88
N GLY A 182 -25.40 9.59 5.77
CA GLY A 182 -25.23 8.16 5.96
C GLY A 182 -23.92 7.82 6.65
N LEU A 183 -23.35 6.67 6.35
CA LEU A 183 -22.09 6.24 6.96
C LEU A 183 -20.91 7.10 6.47
N PHE A 184 -20.00 7.45 7.39
CA PHE A 184 -18.72 8.11 7.08
C PHE A 184 -17.55 7.17 7.39
N LYS A 185 -16.58 7.07 6.46
CA LYS A 185 -15.37 6.27 6.65
C LYS A 185 -14.15 6.95 6.06
N ILE A 186 -13.08 7.06 6.85
CA ILE A 186 -11.74 7.45 6.35
C ILE A 186 -11.14 6.25 5.64
N VAL A 187 -10.68 6.45 4.40
CA VAL A 187 -10.11 5.40 3.55
C VAL A 187 -8.60 5.54 3.34
N ALA A 188 -8.07 6.74 3.54
CA ALA A 188 -6.63 6.99 3.45
C ALA A 188 -6.21 8.15 4.34
N GLU A 189 -4.99 8.09 4.86
CA GLU A 189 -4.28 9.16 5.56
C GLU A 189 -2.82 9.16 5.12
N GLY A 190 -2.25 10.35 4.88
CA GLY A 190 -0.85 10.45 4.44
C GLY A 190 -0.30 11.86 4.43
N GLY A 191 1.04 11.98 4.35
CA GLY A 191 1.73 13.27 4.18
C GLY A 191 1.68 13.75 2.73
N VAL A 192 1.49 15.06 2.53
CA VAL A 192 1.51 15.70 1.20
C VAL A 192 2.71 16.62 1.06
N ALA A 193 3.04 17.36 2.11
CA ALA A 193 4.18 18.26 2.19
C ALA A 193 4.63 18.36 3.65
N ALA A 194 5.74 19.06 3.91
CA ALA A 194 6.20 19.32 5.26
C ALA A 194 5.11 20.05 6.07
N GLY A 195 4.67 19.44 7.18
CA GLY A 195 3.62 20.00 8.04
C GLY A 195 2.20 19.95 7.46
N ILE A 196 1.96 19.23 6.37
CA ILE A 196 0.64 19.08 5.74
C ILE A 196 0.29 17.61 5.61
N ARG A 197 -0.83 17.21 6.22
CA ARG A 197 -1.42 15.88 6.14
C ARG A 197 -2.66 15.91 5.26
N ARG A 198 -2.99 14.78 4.69
CA ARG A 198 -4.17 14.54 3.85
C ARG A 198 -4.99 13.39 4.41
N VAL A 199 -6.29 13.60 4.51
CA VAL A 199 -7.26 12.55 4.76
C VAL A 199 -8.19 12.44 3.56
N GLU A 200 -8.46 11.20 3.11
CA GLU A 200 -9.51 10.90 2.14
C GLU A 200 -10.61 10.10 2.83
N ALA A 201 -11.85 10.47 2.58
CA ALA A 201 -13.01 9.82 3.18
C ALA A 201 -14.16 9.67 2.19
N VAL A 202 -15.02 8.72 2.48
CA VAL A 202 -16.20 8.38 1.70
C VAL A 202 -17.45 8.37 2.57
N THR A 203 -18.62 8.60 1.96
CA THR A 203 -19.91 8.65 2.67
C THR A 203 -20.97 7.77 2.01
N GLY A 204 -22.03 7.48 2.75
CA GLY A 204 -23.21 6.80 2.25
C GLY A 204 -22.89 5.50 1.51
N ASP A 205 -23.39 5.40 0.28
CA ASP A 205 -23.23 4.20 -0.56
C ASP A 205 -21.75 3.86 -0.84
N ASN A 206 -20.89 4.87 -1.02
CA ASN A 206 -19.47 4.65 -1.24
C ASN A 206 -18.78 4.10 0.01
N ALA A 207 -19.19 4.52 1.20
CA ALA A 207 -18.67 3.98 2.47
C ALA A 207 -19.12 2.52 2.66
N LEU A 208 -20.38 2.22 2.33
CA LEU A 208 -20.90 0.85 2.37
C LEU A 208 -20.15 -0.06 1.37
N ALA A 209 -19.97 0.39 0.13
CA ALA A 209 -19.23 -0.35 -0.89
C ALA A 209 -17.77 -0.62 -0.46
N TYR A 210 -17.12 0.36 0.16
CA TYR A 210 -15.78 0.19 0.72
C TYR A 210 -15.73 -0.90 1.79
N LEU A 211 -16.67 -0.89 2.76
CA LEU A 211 -16.72 -1.92 3.79
C LEU A 211 -17.00 -3.31 3.22
N GLN A 212 -17.92 -3.43 2.25
CA GLN A 212 -18.20 -4.68 1.56
C GLN A 212 -16.98 -5.22 0.79
N SER A 213 -16.16 -4.33 0.22
CA SER A 213 -14.91 -4.73 -0.43
C SER A 213 -13.89 -5.31 0.57
N LEU A 214 -13.77 -4.70 1.75
CA LEU A 214 -12.93 -5.21 2.83
C LEU A 214 -13.44 -6.55 3.35
N GLU A 215 -14.74 -6.68 3.55
CA GLU A 215 -15.37 -7.94 3.95
C GLU A 215 -15.10 -9.06 2.95
N THR A 216 -15.26 -8.77 1.66
CA THR A 216 -14.95 -9.71 0.57
C THR A 216 -13.48 -10.15 0.59
N ALA A 217 -12.56 -9.21 0.78
CA ALA A 217 -11.14 -9.51 0.88
C ALA A 217 -10.82 -10.40 2.09
N VAL A 218 -11.39 -10.09 3.27
CA VAL A 218 -11.24 -10.89 4.49
C VAL A 218 -11.76 -12.31 4.29
N HIS A 219 -12.96 -12.47 3.71
CA HIS A 219 -13.54 -13.78 3.41
C HIS A 219 -12.68 -14.57 2.40
N GLY A 220 -12.16 -13.92 1.36
CA GLY A 220 -11.24 -14.56 0.40
C GLY A 220 -9.96 -15.09 1.07
N MET A 221 -9.36 -14.31 1.98
CA MET A 221 -8.21 -14.75 2.77
C MET A 221 -8.58 -15.93 3.68
N ALA A 222 -9.76 -15.87 4.34
CA ALA A 222 -10.25 -16.92 5.21
C ALA A 222 -10.45 -18.26 4.45
N GLN A 223 -11.04 -18.20 3.25
CA GLN A 223 -11.18 -19.37 2.38
C GLN A 223 -9.82 -19.96 1.98
N THR A 224 -8.86 -19.11 1.57
CA THR A 224 -7.51 -19.56 1.19
C THR A 224 -6.80 -20.27 2.34
N LEU A 225 -6.93 -19.75 3.56
CA LEU A 225 -6.32 -20.31 4.77
C LEU A 225 -7.16 -21.41 5.42
N LYS A 226 -8.35 -21.72 4.87
CA LYS A 226 -9.32 -22.68 5.43
C LYS A 226 -9.60 -22.41 6.90
N ALA A 227 -9.91 -21.15 7.24
CA ALA A 227 -10.16 -20.67 8.58
C ALA A 227 -11.42 -19.78 8.62
N ALA A 228 -12.03 -19.60 9.78
CA ALA A 228 -13.06 -18.58 9.97
C ALA A 228 -12.41 -17.18 9.97
N PRO A 229 -13.12 -16.11 9.54
CA PRO A 229 -12.58 -14.75 9.53
C PRO A 229 -11.95 -14.31 10.86
N GLY A 230 -12.57 -14.65 12.00
CA GLY A 230 -12.03 -14.33 13.33
C GLY A 230 -10.76 -15.11 13.72
N GLU A 231 -10.43 -16.18 13.00
CA GLU A 231 -9.27 -17.05 13.27
C GLU A 231 -8.10 -16.78 12.32
N LEU A 232 -8.24 -15.82 11.39
CA LEU A 232 -7.24 -15.53 10.36
C LEU A 232 -5.85 -15.25 10.95
N GLY A 233 -5.78 -14.46 12.04
CA GLY A 233 -4.52 -14.12 12.69
C GLY A 233 -3.79 -15.35 13.23
N SER A 234 -4.48 -16.20 13.97
CA SER A 234 -3.92 -17.44 14.54
C SER A 234 -3.54 -18.44 13.45
N ARG A 235 -4.36 -18.56 12.40
CA ARG A 235 -4.08 -19.46 11.28
C ARG A 235 -2.87 -19.02 10.47
N LEU A 236 -2.74 -17.72 10.21
CA LEU A 236 -1.57 -17.16 9.54
C LEU A 236 -0.30 -17.40 10.34
N GLN A 237 -0.34 -17.18 11.66
CA GLN A 237 0.80 -17.45 12.53
C GLN A 237 1.19 -18.94 12.49
N ALA A 238 0.21 -19.85 12.55
CA ALA A 238 0.48 -21.27 12.45
C ALA A 238 1.15 -21.69 11.12
N VAL A 239 0.72 -21.09 10.00
CA VAL A 239 1.35 -21.32 8.68
C VAL A 239 2.79 -20.82 8.68
N LEU A 240 3.06 -19.64 9.21
CA LEU A 240 4.42 -19.08 9.29
C LEU A 240 5.34 -19.93 10.17
N ASP A 241 4.83 -20.44 11.29
CA ASP A 241 5.59 -21.34 12.16
C ASP A 241 5.85 -22.70 11.50
N GLN A 242 4.88 -23.21 10.73
CA GLN A 242 5.06 -24.44 9.94
C GLN A 242 6.13 -24.26 8.85
N VAL A 243 6.15 -23.11 8.15
CA VAL A 243 7.20 -22.82 7.16
C VAL A 243 8.58 -22.83 7.81
N LYS A 244 8.76 -22.15 8.95
CA LYS A 244 10.05 -22.16 9.69
C LYS A 244 10.46 -23.57 10.11
N GLN A 245 9.51 -24.36 10.55
CA GLN A 245 9.77 -25.74 10.94
C GLN A 245 10.21 -26.60 9.75
N LEU A 246 9.50 -26.49 8.62
CA LEU A 246 9.83 -27.19 7.38
C LEU A 246 11.22 -26.78 6.83
N GLU A 247 11.57 -25.52 6.87
CA GLU A 247 12.91 -25.03 6.50
C GLU A 247 14.00 -25.67 7.36
N LYS A 248 13.78 -25.75 8.68
CA LYS A 248 14.70 -26.40 9.62
C LYS A 248 14.82 -27.91 9.35
N GLU A 249 13.71 -28.59 9.11
CA GLU A 249 13.70 -30.02 8.78
C GLU A 249 14.39 -30.29 7.45
N LEU A 250 14.15 -29.46 6.44
CA LEU A 250 14.82 -29.55 5.15
C LEU A 250 16.34 -29.39 5.30
N ALA A 251 16.79 -28.40 6.07
CA ALA A 251 18.22 -28.20 6.34
C ALA A 251 18.84 -29.40 7.07
N ALA A 252 18.16 -29.92 8.08
CA ALA A 252 18.61 -31.08 8.81
C ALA A 252 18.67 -32.36 7.92
N THR A 253 17.67 -32.55 7.05
CA THR A 253 17.60 -33.69 6.12
C THR A 253 18.71 -33.62 5.07
N LYS A 254 18.95 -32.41 4.51
CA LYS A 254 20.10 -32.15 3.60
C LYS A 254 21.44 -32.46 4.26
N SER A 255 21.63 -32.04 5.51
CA SER A 255 22.86 -32.31 6.25
C SER A 255 23.05 -33.83 6.55
N LYS A 256 21.98 -34.54 6.90
CA LYS A 256 22.04 -36.01 7.09
C LYS A 256 22.37 -36.74 5.80
N LEU A 257 21.73 -36.38 4.68
CA LEU A 257 21.99 -36.95 3.36
C LEU A 257 23.48 -36.80 2.97
N ALA A 258 23.99 -35.56 3.08
CA ALA A 258 25.40 -35.29 2.77
C ALA A 258 26.36 -36.03 3.70
N SER A 259 26.01 -36.22 4.98
CA SER A 259 26.83 -37.00 5.91
C SER A 259 26.87 -38.48 5.54
N SER A 260 25.72 -39.06 5.15
CA SER A 260 25.65 -40.45 4.67
C SER A 260 26.44 -40.68 3.39
N GLN A 261 26.28 -39.77 2.43
CA GLN A 261 27.10 -39.79 1.20
C GLN A 261 28.59 -39.62 1.50
N GLY A 262 28.97 -38.78 2.48
CA GLY A 262 30.35 -38.58 2.90
C GLY A 262 31.02 -39.87 3.40
N ASP A 263 30.29 -40.73 4.11
CA ASP A 263 30.81 -42.02 4.57
C ASP A 263 31.05 -43.00 3.41
N GLU A 264 30.17 -43.04 2.41
CA GLU A 264 30.37 -43.86 1.19
C GLU A 264 31.52 -43.32 0.32
N LEU A 265 31.68 -42.02 0.28
CA LEU A 265 32.74 -41.35 -0.48
C LEU A 265 34.14 -41.63 0.06
N MET A 266 34.29 -41.86 1.36
CA MET A 266 35.63 -42.24 1.92
C MET A 266 36.16 -43.49 1.28
N ALA A 267 35.31 -44.45 0.90
CA ALA A 267 35.73 -45.65 0.21
C ALA A 267 36.27 -45.42 -1.21
N GLN A 268 35.98 -44.23 -1.80
CA GLN A 268 36.42 -43.86 -3.14
C GLN A 268 37.76 -43.08 -3.11
N ALA A 269 38.32 -42.79 -1.92
CA ALA A 269 39.58 -42.11 -1.81
C ALA A 269 40.73 -42.99 -2.34
N VAL A 270 41.50 -42.45 -3.27
CA VAL A 270 42.65 -43.11 -3.89
C VAL A 270 43.95 -42.64 -3.22
N ASP A 271 44.87 -43.56 -2.91
CA ASP A 271 46.18 -43.22 -2.43
C ASP A 271 47.11 -42.81 -3.58
N VAL A 272 47.63 -41.61 -3.53
CA VAL A 272 48.59 -41.08 -4.50
C VAL A 272 49.83 -40.64 -3.77
N LYS A 273 50.88 -41.46 -3.80
CA LYS A 273 52.19 -41.17 -3.15
C LYS A 273 52.08 -40.87 -1.64
N GLY A 274 51.20 -41.61 -0.94
CA GLY A 274 50.99 -41.44 0.50
C GLY A 274 50.04 -40.32 0.89
N LEU A 275 49.31 -39.71 -0.08
CA LEU A 275 48.26 -38.74 0.13
C LEU A 275 46.94 -39.30 -0.39
N LYS A 276 45.88 -39.31 0.42
CA LYS A 276 44.57 -39.72 -0.03
C LYS A 276 43.92 -38.57 -0.84
N VAL A 277 43.57 -38.88 -2.08
CA VAL A 277 42.87 -37.96 -2.99
C VAL A 277 41.44 -38.40 -3.17
N LEU A 278 40.50 -37.50 -2.90
CA LEU A 278 39.08 -37.76 -3.07
C LEU A 278 38.45 -36.64 -3.94
N ALA A 279 37.85 -37.03 -5.04
CA ALA A 279 37.01 -36.15 -5.88
C ALA A 279 35.61 -36.75 -5.98
N ALA A 280 34.60 -36.01 -5.57
CA ALA A 280 33.24 -36.57 -5.51
C ALA A 280 32.16 -35.50 -5.71
N LYS A 281 31.02 -35.96 -6.24
CA LYS A 281 29.79 -35.16 -6.36
C LYS A 281 28.84 -35.50 -5.22
N LEU A 282 28.31 -34.46 -4.56
CA LEU A 282 27.25 -34.59 -3.55
C LEU A 282 25.93 -34.09 -4.15
N GLU A 283 24.92 -34.93 -4.14
CA GLU A 283 23.60 -34.55 -4.62
C GLU A 283 22.81 -33.78 -3.59
N GLY A 284 22.16 -32.69 -4.02
CA GLY A 284 21.32 -31.83 -3.18
C GLY A 284 22.05 -31.02 -2.11
N ALA A 285 23.40 -30.97 -2.16
CA ALA A 285 24.19 -30.18 -1.22
C ALA A 285 24.28 -28.73 -1.65
N ASP A 286 24.19 -27.82 -0.69
CA ASP A 286 24.50 -26.39 -0.85
C ASP A 286 25.95 -26.09 -0.40
N ALA A 287 26.37 -24.82 -0.57
CA ALA A 287 27.73 -24.38 -0.20
C ALA A 287 28.08 -24.66 1.27
N LYS A 288 27.12 -24.53 2.18
CA LYS A 288 27.28 -24.80 3.60
C LYS A 288 27.48 -26.30 3.85
N THR A 289 26.64 -27.11 3.24
CA THR A 289 26.68 -28.56 3.35
C THR A 289 27.97 -29.14 2.75
N LEU A 290 28.44 -28.62 1.60
CA LEU A 290 29.73 -28.97 1.02
C LEU A 290 30.87 -28.71 1.99
N ARG A 291 30.89 -27.55 2.64
CA ARG A 291 31.89 -27.18 3.61
C ARG A 291 31.91 -28.08 4.84
N GLU A 292 30.71 -28.30 5.43
CA GLU A 292 30.58 -29.16 6.61
C GLU A 292 31.00 -30.63 6.32
N THR A 293 30.69 -31.13 5.13
CA THR A 293 31.07 -32.45 4.70
C THR A 293 32.58 -32.55 4.44
N LEU A 294 33.15 -31.51 3.82
CA LEU A 294 34.58 -31.39 3.59
C LEU A 294 35.38 -31.45 4.88
N ASP A 295 34.97 -30.68 5.90
CA ASP A 295 35.63 -30.65 7.20
C ASP A 295 35.59 -32.03 7.88
N LYS A 296 34.43 -32.69 7.87
CA LYS A 296 34.30 -34.06 8.39
C LYS A 296 35.17 -35.11 7.67
N LEU A 297 35.31 -34.97 6.34
CA LEU A 297 36.13 -35.89 5.54
C LEU A 297 37.62 -35.63 5.80
N LYS A 298 38.04 -34.37 5.99
CA LYS A 298 39.44 -34.05 6.39
C LYS A 298 39.80 -34.68 7.72
N ASP A 299 38.92 -34.57 8.72
CA ASP A 299 39.11 -35.18 10.04
C ASP A 299 39.23 -36.71 9.99
N LYS A 300 38.44 -37.36 9.15
CA LYS A 300 38.41 -38.81 9.02
C LYS A 300 39.56 -39.38 8.19
N LEU A 301 39.97 -38.72 7.12
CA LEU A 301 41.01 -39.19 6.19
C LEU A 301 42.42 -38.86 6.66
N LYS A 302 42.62 -37.95 7.61
CA LYS A 302 43.86 -37.54 8.28
C LYS A 302 44.91 -36.90 7.36
N SER A 303 45.30 -37.53 6.26
CA SER A 303 46.25 -37.00 5.26
C SER A 303 45.57 -37.03 3.88
N ALA A 304 44.98 -35.90 3.44
CA ALA A 304 44.10 -35.90 2.27
C ALA A 304 44.06 -34.55 1.52
N ALA A 305 43.80 -34.66 0.22
CA ALA A 305 43.37 -33.60 -0.65
C ALA A 305 41.98 -33.98 -1.21
N ILE A 306 40.99 -33.15 -0.95
CA ILE A 306 39.56 -33.47 -1.21
C ILE A 306 38.96 -32.38 -2.07
N VAL A 307 38.21 -32.72 -3.08
CA VAL A 307 37.33 -31.84 -3.86
C VAL A 307 35.91 -32.40 -3.86
N LEU A 308 34.98 -31.60 -3.40
CA LEU A 308 33.56 -31.90 -3.47
C LEU A 308 32.85 -30.92 -4.43
N ALA A 309 31.95 -31.46 -5.23
CA ALA A 309 31.10 -30.71 -6.14
C ALA A 309 29.63 -30.93 -5.81
N ALA A 310 28.82 -29.90 -5.96
CA ALA A 310 27.36 -29.96 -6.00
C ALA A 310 26.82 -29.24 -7.20
N VAL A 311 25.75 -29.77 -7.80
CA VAL A 311 25.09 -29.20 -8.96
C VAL A 311 23.64 -28.89 -8.59
N ASP A 312 23.22 -27.66 -8.87
CA ASP A 312 21.85 -27.20 -8.71
C ASP A 312 21.42 -26.44 -9.98
N GLY A 313 20.68 -27.10 -10.84
CA GLY A 313 20.37 -26.62 -12.18
C GLY A 313 21.68 -26.41 -12.99
N ASP A 314 21.85 -25.18 -13.49
CA ASP A 314 23.05 -24.78 -14.25
C ASP A 314 24.22 -24.30 -13.38
N LYS A 315 24.07 -24.33 -12.06
CA LYS A 315 25.09 -23.86 -11.13
C LYS A 315 25.90 -25.01 -10.55
N VAL A 316 27.21 -24.92 -10.62
CA VAL A 316 28.14 -25.80 -9.97
C VAL A 316 28.74 -25.11 -8.77
N GLN A 317 28.75 -25.75 -7.61
CA GLN A 317 29.43 -25.30 -6.41
C GLN A 317 30.55 -26.30 -6.10
N LEU A 318 31.72 -25.78 -5.79
CA LEU A 318 32.93 -26.57 -5.51
C LEU A 318 33.50 -26.19 -4.15
N ALA A 319 33.92 -27.18 -3.40
CA ALA A 319 34.71 -27.00 -2.18
C ALA A 319 35.93 -27.89 -2.21
N ALA A 320 37.11 -27.33 -1.99
CA ALA A 320 38.33 -28.08 -1.86
C ALA A 320 38.93 -27.93 -0.47
N GLY A 321 39.44 -29.02 0.07
CA GLY A 321 40.10 -29.06 1.38
C GLY A 321 41.36 -29.86 1.35
N VAL A 322 42.36 -29.38 2.06
CA VAL A 322 43.68 -30.08 2.21
C VAL A 322 44.02 -30.11 3.68
N THR A 323 44.44 -31.28 4.17
CA THR A 323 44.88 -31.46 5.55
C THR A 323 46.23 -30.77 5.82
N ALA A 324 46.48 -30.41 7.08
CA ALA A 324 47.62 -29.58 7.46
C ALA A 324 48.98 -30.16 7.01
N ASP A 325 49.14 -31.46 7.10
CA ASP A 325 50.35 -32.18 6.69
C ASP A 325 50.54 -32.23 5.15
N ALA A 326 49.46 -32.09 4.39
CA ALA A 326 49.48 -32.13 2.93
C ALA A 326 49.64 -30.72 2.29
N MET A 327 49.45 -29.62 3.02
CA MET A 327 49.50 -28.28 2.49
C MET A 327 50.84 -27.87 1.86
N GLY A 328 51.95 -28.54 2.26
CA GLY A 328 53.24 -28.36 1.64
C GLY A 328 53.35 -28.94 0.23
N LYS A 329 52.49 -29.87 -0.13
CA LYS A 329 52.44 -30.54 -1.43
C LYS A 329 51.35 -29.96 -2.36
N VAL A 330 50.18 -29.61 -1.81
CA VAL A 330 49.01 -29.14 -2.56
C VAL A 330 48.27 -28.11 -1.73
N LYS A 331 47.78 -27.02 -2.34
CA LYS A 331 46.95 -26.01 -1.68
C LYS A 331 45.52 -26.09 -2.17
N ALA A 332 44.55 -25.95 -1.27
CA ALA A 332 43.15 -26.03 -1.59
C ALA A 332 42.70 -24.98 -2.66
N GLY A 333 43.29 -23.76 -2.63
CA GLY A 333 43.01 -22.74 -3.63
C GLY A 333 43.46 -23.10 -5.04
N GLU A 334 44.61 -23.76 -5.18
CA GLU A 334 45.10 -24.25 -6.48
C GLU A 334 44.20 -25.39 -7.00
N LEU A 335 43.87 -26.32 -6.11
CA LEU A 335 43.05 -27.47 -6.41
C LEU A 335 41.63 -27.06 -6.84
N VAL A 336 40.98 -26.15 -6.10
CA VAL A 336 39.63 -25.70 -6.44
C VAL A 336 39.60 -24.90 -7.73
N ASN A 337 40.64 -24.09 -8.01
CA ASN A 337 40.73 -23.33 -9.25
C ASN A 337 40.96 -24.22 -10.48
N PHE A 338 41.76 -25.26 -10.33
CA PHE A 338 41.97 -26.26 -11.38
C PHE A 338 40.64 -26.90 -11.80
N VAL A 339 39.81 -27.34 -10.83
CA VAL A 339 38.52 -27.94 -11.12
C VAL A 339 37.52 -26.90 -11.58
N ALA A 340 37.52 -25.69 -10.99
CA ALA A 340 36.59 -24.62 -11.37
C ALA A 340 36.79 -24.17 -12.83
N SER A 341 38.01 -24.17 -13.34
CA SER A 341 38.30 -23.83 -14.73
C SER A 341 37.63 -24.79 -15.72
N GLN A 342 37.45 -26.05 -15.35
CA GLN A 342 36.77 -27.07 -16.20
C GLN A 342 35.24 -26.85 -16.28
N VAL A 343 34.63 -26.26 -15.24
CA VAL A 343 33.20 -25.99 -15.15
C VAL A 343 32.85 -24.52 -15.42
N GLY A 344 33.74 -23.79 -16.09
CA GLY A 344 33.51 -22.39 -16.48
C GLY A 344 33.47 -21.40 -15.30
N GLY A 345 34.24 -21.67 -14.27
CA GLY A 345 34.23 -20.91 -13.03
C GLY A 345 35.59 -20.45 -12.53
N LYS A 346 35.58 -19.75 -11.40
CA LYS A 346 36.76 -19.35 -10.63
C LYS A 346 36.46 -19.40 -9.15
N GLY A 347 37.47 -19.59 -8.33
CA GLY A 347 37.34 -19.58 -6.90
C GLY A 347 38.63 -19.22 -6.19
N GLY A 348 38.63 -19.33 -4.89
CA GLY A 348 39.79 -19.05 -4.06
C GLY A 348 39.47 -19.31 -2.60
N GLY A 349 40.51 -19.18 -1.77
CA GLY A 349 40.40 -19.40 -0.33
C GLY A 349 41.74 -19.55 0.34
N LYS A 350 41.71 -20.10 1.54
CA LYS A 350 42.92 -20.38 2.33
C LYS A 350 43.62 -21.66 1.81
N PRO A 351 44.92 -21.88 2.19
CA PRO A 351 45.63 -23.08 1.77
C PRO A 351 44.98 -24.39 2.21
N ASP A 352 44.24 -24.39 3.32
CA ASP A 352 43.58 -25.55 3.92
C ASP A 352 42.16 -25.76 3.44
N MET A 353 41.50 -24.65 2.90
CA MET A 353 40.13 -24.70 2.41
C MET A 353 39.81 -23.57 1.41
N ALA A 354 39.24 -23.90 0.31
CA ALA A 354 38.82 -22.98 -0.74
C ALA A 354 37.48 -23.37 -1.37
N MET A 355 36.76 -22.40 -1.90
CA MET A 355 35.48 -22.61 -2.57
C MET A 355 35.48 -21.93 -3.95
N ALA A 356 34.72 -22.51 -4.86
CA ALA A 356 34.53 -21.98 -6.22
C ALA A 356 33.10 -22.20 -6.70
N GLY A 357 32.72 -21.50 -7.75
CA GLY A 357 31.50 -21.74 -8.48
C GLY A 357 31.77 -21.89 -9.98
N GLY A 358 30.82 -22.50 -10.71
CA GLY A 358 30.86 -22.64 -12.16
C GLY A 358 29.46 -22.68 -12.75
N THR A 359 29.38 -22.64 -14.07
CA THR A 359 28.12 -22.60 -14.82
C THR A 359 27.99 -23.70 -15.90
N GLN A 360 28.93 -24.66 -15.92
CA GLN A 360 28.97 -25.76 -16.89
C GLN A 360 28.95 -27.11 -16.17
N PRO A 361 27.75 -27.57 -15.71
CA PRO A 361 27.65 -28.79 -14.92
C PRO A 361 27.94 -30.12 -15.66
N ALA A 362 27.95 -30.06 -17.00
CA ALA A 362 28.21 -31.21 -17.86
C ALA A 362 29.69 -31.38 -18.31
N ALA A 363 30.56 -30.47 -17.83
CA ALA A 363 31.97 -30.46 -18.20
C ALA A 363 32.79 -31.46 -17.35
#